data_8227ce1d289c65240fd7891000323f3b
#
_entry.id   8227ce1d289c65240fd7891000323f3b
#
_cell.length_a   1.000
_cell.length_b   1.000
_cell.length_c   1.000
_cell.angle_alpha   90.00
_cell.angle_beta   90.00
_cell.angle_gamma   90.00
#
_symmetry.space_group_name_H-M   'P 1'
#
loop_
_entity.id
_entity.type
_entity.pdbx_description
1 polymer ?
#
loop_
_entity_poly.entity_id
_entity_poly.type
_entity_poly.pdbx_seq_one_letter_code
_entity_poly.pdbx_strand_id
1 'polypeptide(L)'
;HVTGGASAFNTPNDICTDEYGNIFVADTKNNRVVCLDASFNVKHIINSFDLKGVSDSLGEPEGVFAADGFIYIADTAKQRIVKVSALDYKVINVFNKPDTPLLENYIYNPSKLAVDSSGRIYTIAKNINLGVIVLDSDGKFNSFYGAKKVIPSISDLFWRIFMTKQQKASSEKFVPTTYNNLCIDDIGFVYVTNDSFEDWQLRDYIKMRGTGSEYAPVSRLNTVGNDVLIRDGFFPPAGEVNFELGSDSTDGPSHIVDVALLENGSYCLLD
;
A
#
# COMPACT_ATOMS: atom_id res chain seq x y z
N HIS A 1 7.87 -3.81 -24.94
CA HIS A 1 8.77 -2.74 -25.39
C HIS A 1 8.03 -1.42 -25.24
N VAL A 2 8.54 -0.50 -24.40
CA VAL A 2 7.99 0.87 -24.31
C VAL A 2 8.44 1.61 -25.56
N THR A 3 7.50 1.97 -26.43
CA THR A 3 7.76 2.80 -27.62
C THR A 3 7.67 4.28 -27.24
N GLY A 4 8.32 5.17 -27.97
CA GLY A 4 8.24 6.62 -27.71
C GLY A 4 9.43 7.22 -26.95
N GLY A 5 10.62 6.62 -27.04
CA GLY A 5 11.87 7.18 -26.51
C GLY A 5 12.17 6.84 -25.05
N ALA A 6 11.30 6.08 -24.36
CA ALA A 6 11.60 5.57 -23.04
C ALA A 6 12.48 4.31 -23.17
N SER A 7 13.52 4.23 -22.34
CA SER A 7 14.31 3.00 -22.15
C SER A 7 13.42 1.89 -21.56
N ALA A 8 13.89 0.64 -21.63
CA ALA A 8 13.21 -0.49 -20.99
C ALA A 8 12.93 -0.21 -19.50
N PHE A 9 11.87 -0.80 -18.97
CA PHE A 9 11.61 -0.78 -17.53
C PHE A 9 12.72 -1.51 -16.77
N ASN A 10 13.00 -1.03 -15.56
CA ASN A 10 13.95 -1.63 -14.66
C ASN A 10 13.34 -1.77 -13.27
N THR A 11 12.95 -2.97 -12.93
CA THR A 11 12.27 -3.31 -11.67
C THR A 11 11.05 -2.41 -11.43
N PRO A 12 10.02 -2.46 -12.32
CA PRO A 12 8.76 -1.75 -12.04
C PRO A 12 8.06 -2.42 -10.86
N ASN A 13 7.70 -1.62 -9.85
CA ASN A 13 7.13 -2.15 -8.59
C ASN A 13 5.63 -1.88 -8.45
N ASP A 14 5.07 -0.98 -9.25
CA ASP A 14 3.66 -0.65 -9.16
C ASP A 14 3.08 -0.13 -10.46
N ILE A 15 1.77 -0.31 -10.62
CA ILE A 15 1.02 0.16 -11.77
C ILE A 15 -0.39 0.54 -11.33
N CYS A 16 -0.90 1.66 -11.84
CA CYS A 16 -2.30 2.04 -11.68
C CYS A 16 -2.85 2.67 -12.95
N THR A 17 -4.16 2.84 -12.98
CA THR A 17 -4.88 3.55 -14.05
C THR A 17 -5.70 4.69 -13.47
N ASP A 18 -5.95 5.73 -14.27
CA ASP A 18 -6.96 6.75 -13.96
C ASP A 18 -8.30 6.44 -14.64
N GLU A 19 -9.30 7.27 -14.36
CA GLU A 19 -10.65 7.19 -14.94
C GLU A 19 -10.70 7.39 -16.46
N TYR A 20 -9.62 7.91 -17.05
CA TYR A 20 -9.49 8.12 -18.52
C TYR A 20 -8.76 6.95 -19.21
N GLY A 21 -8.36 5.92 -18.47
CA GLY A 21 -7.60 4.78 -18.98
C GLY A 21 -6.11 5.09 -19.21
N ASN A 22 -5.57 6.21 -18.70
CA ASN A 22 -4.13 6.39 -18.68
C ASN A 22 -3.51 5.43 -17.66
N ILE A 23 -2.30 4.98 -17.96
CA ILE A 23 -1.58 3.98 -17.18
C ILE A 23 -0.32 4.65 -16.61
N PHE A 24 -0.08 4.47 -15.32
CA PHE A 24 1.08 4.99 -14.62
C PHE A 24 1.89 3.83 -14.05
N VAL A 25 3.18 3.79 -14.35
CA VAL A 25 4.09 2.73 -13.93
C VAL A 25 5.23 3.31 -13.10
N ALA A 26 5.36 2.86 -11.85
CA ALA A 26 6.49 3.17 -11.00
C ALA A 26 7.71 2.34 -11.44
N ASP A 27 8.57 2.93 -12.26
CA ASP A 27 9.78 2.32 -12.83
C ASP A 27 10.98 2.59 -11.90
N THR A 28 11.01 1.84 -10.81
CA THR A 28 11.75 2.10 -9.57
C THR A 28 13.23 2.33 -9.79
N LYS A 29 13.93 1.38 -10.43
CA LYS A 29 15.39 1.47 -10.62
C LYS A 29 15.81 2.45 -11.71
N ASN A 30 14.85 2.97 -12.48
CA ASN A 30 15.06 4.08 -13.40
C ASN A 30 14.69 5.44 -12.76
N ASN A 31 14.30 5.49 -11.48
CA ASN A 31 13.94 6.70 -10.72
C ASN A 31 12.86 7.54 -11.43
N ARG A 32 11.82 6.90 -11.95
CA ARG A 32 10.78 7.58 -12.74
C ARG A 32 9.41 6.94 -12.60
N VAL A 33 8.37 7.71 -12.93
CA VAL A 33 7.05 7.19 -13.24
C VAL A 33 6.81 7.40 -14.73
N VAL A 34 6.42 6.35 -15.45
CA VAL A 34 6.09 6.40 -16.87
C VAL A 34 4.58 6.51 -17.03
N CYS A 35 4.11 7.55 -17.70
CA CYS A 35 2.71 7.79 -17.98
C CYS A 35 2.41 7.36 -19.43
N LEU A 36 1.47 6.43 -19.60
CA LEU A 36 1.05 5.90 -20.90
C LEU A 36 -0.41 6.27 -21.17
N ASP A 37 -0.80 6.33 -22.41
CA ASP A 37 -2.20 6.33 -22.82
C ASP A 37 -2.79 4.90 -22.84
N ALA A 38 -4.10 4.78 -23.04
CA ALA A 38 -4.80 3.49 -23.14
C ALA A 38 -4.31 2.59 -24.31
N SER A 39 -3.54 3.14 -25.23
CA SER A 39 -2.90 2.40 -26.33
C SER A 39 -1.43 2.08 -26.06
N PHE A 40 -0.99 2.27 -24.81
CA PHE A 40 0.39 2.06 -24.32
C PHE A 40 1.44 2.99 -24.97
N ASN A 41 1.05 4.14 -25.54
CA ASN A 41 2.00 5.14 -25.98
C ASN A 41 2.46 5.99 -24.79
N VAL A 42 3.75 6.33 -24.75
CA VAL A 42 4.29 7.22 -23.72
C VAL A 42 3.76 8.63 -23.89
N LYS A 43 3.03 9.12 -22.88
CA LYS A 43 2.55 10.51 -22.80
C LYS A 43 3.54 11.41 -22.10
N HIS A 44 4.11 10.91 -20.97
CA HIS A 44 5.04 11.68 -20.17
C HIS A 44 5.92 10.78 -19.31
N ILE A 45 7.05 11.31 -18.87
CA ILE A 45 7.95 10.65 -17.91
C ILE A 45 8.22 11.63 -16.77
N ILE A 46 7.78 11.26 -15.57
CA ILE A 46 8.04 12.03 -14.34
C ILE A 46 9.31 11.45 -13.72
N ASN A 47 10.42 12.18 -13.77
CA ASN A 47 11.70 11.79 -13.15
C ASN A 47 12.32 12.94 -12.36
N SER A 48 12.08 14.17 -12.80
CA SER A 48 12.53 15.40 -12.17
C SER A 48 11.43 16.46 -12.24
N PHE A 49 11.46 17.41 -11.33
CA PHE A 49 10.45 18.45 -11.24
C PHE A 49 11.02 19.71 -10.57
N ASP A 50 10.34 20.82 -10.74
CA ASP A 50 10.55 22.04 -9.98
C ASP A 50 9.42 22.22 -8.97
N LEU A 51 9.76 22.45 -7.73
CA LEU A 51 8.81 22.79 -6.67
C LEU A 51 9.21 24.14 -6.08
N LYS A 52 8.42 25.18 -6.36
CA LYS A 52 8.64 26.54 -5.86
C LYS A 52 10.04 27.10 -6.17
N GLY A 53 10.57 26.80 -7.37
CA GLY A 53 11.89 27.26 -7.81
C GLY A 53 13.06 26.39 -7.32
N VAL A 54 12.78 25.24 -6.72
CA VAL A 54 13.80 24.27 -6.33
C VAL A 54 13.68 23.03 -7.23
N SER A 55 14.74 22.74 -7.99
CA SER A 55 14.80 21.55 -8.82
C SER A 55 15.06 20.31 -7.96
N ASP A 56 14.29 19.26 -8.19
CA ASP A 56 14.38 18.00 -7.49
C ASP A 56 14.07 16.84 -8.44
N SER A 57 14.24 15.58 -7.99
CA SER A 57 14.02 14.38 -8.78
C SER A 57 13.37 13.30 -7.92
N LEU A 58 12.80 12.27 -8.54
CA LEU A 58 12.38 11.06 -7.83
C LEU A 58 13.59 10.20 -7.44
N GLY A 59 13.44 9.43 -6.37
CA GLY A 59 14.41 8.46 -5.88
C GLY A 59 13.75 7.11 -5.59
N GLU A 60 13.95 6.14 -6.48
CA GLU A 60 13.39 4.78 -6.36
C GLU A 60 11.89 4.78 -6.01
N PRO A 61 10.99 5.37 -6.84
CA PRO A 61 9.56 5.34 -6.57
C PRO A 61 9.06 3.90 -6.63
N GLU A 62 8.35 3.43 -5.59
CA GLU A 62 7.86 2.06 -5.52
C GLU A 62 6.33 1.94 -5.59
N GLY A 63 5.61 3.03 -5.38
CA GLY A 63 4.16 3.04 -5.45
C GLY A 63 3.65 4.21 -6.29
N VAL A 64 2.54 3.99 -6.99
CA VAL A 64 1.83 5.01 -7.75
C VAL A 64 0.33 4.80 -7.67
N PHE A 65 -0.42 5.88 -7.49
CA PHE A 65 -1.88 5.86 -7.46
C PHE A 65 -2.45 7.10 -8.13
N ALA A 66 -3.51 6.93 -8.89
CA ALA A 66 -4.20 8.03 -9.58
C ALA A 66 -5.61 8.21 -9.01
N ALA A 67 -5.96 9.43 -8.61
CA ALA A 67 -7.28 9.77 -8.12
C ALA A 67 -7.57 11.27 -8.35
N ASP A 68 -8.81 11.58 -8.72
CA ASP A 68 -9.34 12.96 -8.79
C ASP A 68 -8.45 13.92 -9.62
N GLY A 69 -7.89 13.43 -10.72
CA GLY A 69 -7.01 14.22 -11.60
C GLY A 69 -5.59 14.46 -11.03
N PHE A 70 -5.17 13.70 -10.02
CA PHE A 70 -3.83 13.73 -9.45
C PHE A 70 -3.17 12.36 -9.48
N ILE A 71 -1.85 12.37 -9.56
CA ILE A 71 -0.97 11.21 -9.45
C ILE A 71 -0.23 11.34 -8.13
N TYR A 72 -0.30 10.33 -7.29
CA TYR A 72 0.43 10.23 -6.03
C TYR A 72 1.54 9.20 -6.19
N ILE A 73 2.75 9.56 -5.82
CA ILE A 73 3.95 8.75 -6.01
C ILE A 73 4.60 8.51 -4.66
N ALA A 74 4.75 7.26 -4.26
CA ALA A 74 5.57 6.87 -3.11
C ALA A 74 7.05 6.95 -3.52
N ASP A 75 7.69 8.08 -3.23
CA ASP A 75 9.09 8.38 -3.54
C ASP A 75 9.99 7.81 -2.44
N THR A 76 10.15 6.50 -2.47
CA THR A 76 10.58 5.63 -1.36
C THR A 76 11.95 5.99 -0.82
N ALA A 77 12.96 6.10 -1.68
CA ALA A 77 14.31 6.41 -1.24
C ALA A 77 14.45 7.83 -0.70
N LYS A 78 13.55 8.72 -1.09
CA LYS A 78 13.48 10.10 -0.57
C LYS A 78 12.49 10.28 0.59
N GLN A 79 11.90 9.20 1.10
CA GLN A 79 11.09 9.15 2.31
C GLN A 79 9.89 10.11 2.28
N ARG A 80 9.20 10.19 1.14
CA ARG A 80 8.13 11.15 0.90
C ARG A 80 7.09 10.62 -0.08
N ILE A 81 5.95 11.29 -0.13
CA ILE A 81 4.94 11.11 -1.18
C ILE A 81 4.88 12.39 -2.00
N VAL A 82 4.89 12.27 -3.33
CA VAL A 82 4.83 13.39 -4.26
C VAL A 82 3.47 13.40 -4.93
N LYS A 83 2.74 14.53 -4.83
CA LYS A 83 1.45 14.75 -5.52
C LYS A 83 1.69 15.56 -6.78
N VAL A 84 1.25 15.03 -7.91
CA VAL A 84 1.44 15.57 -9.25
C VAL A 84 0.08 15.77 -9.90
N SER A 85 -0.12 16.85 -10.64
CA SER A 85 -1.29 17.05 -11.49
C SER A 85 -1.26 16.10 -12.69
N ALA A 86 -2.33 15.36 -12.94
CA ALA A 86 -2.42 14.48 -14.10
C ALA A 86 -2.65 15.27 -15.42
N LEU A 87 -3.04 16.56 -15.32
CA LEU A 87 -3.31 17.41 -16.46
C LEU A 87 -2.01 17.92 -17.14
N ASP A 88 -1.06 18.39 -16.35
CA ASP A 88 0.14 19.07 -16.86
C ASP A 88 1.45 18.55 -16.24
N TYR A 89 1.36 17.46 -15.47
CA TYR A 89 2.44 16.73 -14.79
C TYR A 89 3.29 17.61 -13.85
N LYS A 90 2.74 18.73 -13.38
CA LYS A 90 3.41 19.59 -12.39
C LYS A 90 3.22 19.04 -10.98
N VAL A 91 4.29 19.11 -10.19
CA VAL A 91 4.22 18.78 -8.76
C VAL A 91 3.40 19.85 -8.03
N ILE A 92 2.36 19.39 -7.34
CA ILE A 92 1.45 20.22 -6.55
C ILE A 92 1.91 20.29 -5.09
N ASN A 93 2.33 19.13 -4.54
CA ASN A 93 2.75 19.06 -3.14
C ASN A 93 3.73 17.90 -2.93
N VAL A 94 4.47 17.99 -1.83
CA VAL A 94 5.35 16.94 -1.33
C VAL A 94 5.05 16.73 0.15
N PHE A 95 4.66 15.50 0.49
CA PHE A 95 4.36 15.08 1.85
C PHE A 95 5.56 14.30 2.40
N ASN A 96 6.30 14.91 3.31
CA ASN A 96 7.42 14.28 3.99
C ASN A 96 6.93 13.33 5.09
N LYS A 97 7.86 12.66 5.77
CA LYS A 97 7.56 11.84 6.95
C LYS A 97 6.63 12.61 7.90
N PRO A 98 5.48 12.03 8.29
CA PRO A 98 4.55 12.70 9.19
C PRO A 98 5.18 12.95 10.56
N ASP A 99 4.93 14.14 11.09
CA ASP A 99 5.39 14.54 12.43
C ASP A 99 4.46 13.93 13.49
N THR A 100 4.88 12.79 14.02
CA THR A 100 4.19 12.09 15.12
C THR A 100 5.18 11.30 15.98
N PRO A 101 5.02 11.31 17.30
CA PRO A 101 5.88 10.52 18.20
C PRO A 101 5.84 9.01 17.89
N LEU A 102 4.76 8.53 17.29
CA LEU A 102 4.60 7.11 16.93
C LEU A 102 5.54 6.66 15.81
N LEU A 103 6.00 7.59 14.99
CA LEU A 103 6.94 7.32 13.88
C LEU A 103 8.36 7.84 14.16
N GLU A 104 8.62 8.47 15.29
CA GLU A 104 9.90 9.14 15.59
C GLU A 104 11.12 8.24 15.34
N ASN A 105 11.04 6.97 15.78
CA ASN A 105 12.13 6.00 15.68
C ASN A 105 12.12 5.16 14.39
N TYR A 106 11.26 5.47 13.44
CA TYR A 106 11.15 4.72 12.18
C TYR A 106 11.72 5.52 11.00
N ILE A 107 12.34 4.81 10.08
CA ILE A 107 12.65 5.35 8.74
C ILE A 107 11.38 5.23 7.90
N TYR A 108 10.89 6.35 7.38
CA TYR A 108 9.66 6.41 6.61
C TYR A 108 9.95 6.14 5.12
N ASN A 109 9.83 4.90 4.69
CA ASN A 109 10.00 4.49 3.30
C ASN A 109 8.63 4.08 2.72
N PRO A 110 7.77 5.04 2.28
CA PRO A 110 6.49 4.71 1.69
C PRO A 110 6.71 3.88 0.44
N SER A 111 5.98 2.76 0.29
CA SER A 111 6.16 1.83 -0.83
C SER A 111 4.89 1.62 -1.65
N LYS A 112 3.74 1.63 -1.00
CA LYS A 112 2.43 1.51 -1.64
C LYS A 112 1.49 2.56 -1.08
N LEU A 113 0.53 3.00 -1.88
CA LEU A 113 -0.43 4.01 -1.44
C LEU A 113 -1.76 3.94 -2.20
N ALA A 114 -2.82 4.40 -1.55
CA ALA A 114 -4.10 4.69 -2.16
C ALA A 114 -4.66 6.00 -1.58
N VAL A 115 -5.60 6.61 -2.25
CA VAL A 115 -6.21 7.88 -1.82
C VAL A 115 -7.72 7.77 -1.94
N ASP A 116 -8.44 8.17 -0.90
CA ASP A 116 -9.90 8.18 -0.92
C ASP A 116 -10.47 9.48 -1.51
N SER A 117 -11.79 9.51 -1.71
CA SER A 117 -12.51 10.67 -2.26
C SER A 117 -12.45 11.93 -1.38
N SER A 118 -12.00 11.81 -0.12
CA SER A 118 -11.74 12.95 0.77
C SER A 118 -10.31 13.46 0.67
N GLY A 119 -9.47 12.82 -0.16
CA GLY A 119 -8.05 13.14 -0.32
C GLY A 119 -7.17 12.61 0.81
N ARG A 120 -7.66 11.72 1.69
CA ARG A 120 -6.83 11.06 2.69
C ARG A 120 -5.93 10.04 2.00
N ILE A 121 -4.68 10.02 2.42
CA ILE A 121 -3.65 9.15 1.85
C ILE A 121 -3.45 7.95 2.78
N TYR A 122 -3.63 6.77 2.26
CA TYR A 122 -3.35 5.49 2.91
C TYR A 122 -2.04 4.97 2.36
N THR A 123 -1.04 4.71 3.19
CA THR A 123 0.26 4.25 2.71
C THR A 123 0.85 3.15 3.58
N ILE A 124 1.50 2.21 2.93
CA ILE A 124 2.35 1.21 3.55
C ILE A 124 3.79 1.72 3.45
N ALA A 125 4.52 1.67 4.55
CA ALA A 125 5.94 2.04 4.57
C ALA A 125 6.78 0.84 5.00
N LYS A 126 7.87 0.59 4.29
CA LYS A 126 8.80 -0.51 4.59
C LYS A 126 9.34 -0.39 6.02
N ASN A 127 9.45 -1.51 6.69
CA ASN A 127 9.94 -1.63 8.07
C ASN A 127 9.08 -0.95 9.13
N ILE A 128 7.86 -0.52 8.79
CA ILE A 128 6.88 0.00 9.73
C ILE A 128 5.71 -0.98 9.81
N ASN A 129 5.81 -1.95 10.72
CA ASN A 129 4.83 -3.02 10.87
C ASN A 129 3.68 -2.61 11.82
N LEU A 130 3.13 -1.42 11.58
CA LEU A 130 2.03 -0.84 12.35
C LEU A 130 0.71 -0.76 11.56
N GLY A 131 0.60 -1.57 10.49
CA GLY A 131 -0.52 -1.49 9.56
C GLY A 131 -0.35 -0.39 8.51
N VAL A 132 -1.46 0.09 7.99
CA VAL A 132 -1.48 1.18 7.00
C VAL A 132 -1.42 2.52 7.73
N ILE A 133 -0.51 3.39 7.30
CA ILE A 133 -0.41 4.77 7.81
C ILE A 133 -1.43 5.62 7.06
N VAL A 134 -2.27 6.33 7.78
CA VAL A 134 -3.26 7.26 7.21
C VAL A 134 -2.83 8.68 7.46
N LEU A 135 -2.77 9.46 6.39
CA LEU A 135 -2.53 10.90 6.42
C LEU A 135 -3.79 11.64 5.97
N ASP A 136 -4.02 12.81 6.53
CA ASP A 136 -5.02 13.73 6.00
C ASP A 136 -4.62 14.29 4.64
N SER A 137 -5.52 14.96 3.95
CA SER A 137 -5.29 15.55 2.62
C SER A 137 -4.16 16.59 2.59
N ASP A 138 -3.76 17.11 3.73
CA ASP A 138 -2.62 18.03 3.91
C ASP A 138 -1.33 17.31 4.37
N GLY A 139 -1.34 15.98 4.47
CA GLY A 139 -0.19 15.13 4.80
C GLY A 139 0.07 14.97 6.30
N LYS A 140 -0.83 15.44 7.17
CA LYS A 140 -0.70 15.22 8.62
C LYS A 140 -1.07 13.80 9.00
N PHE A 141 -0.37 13.27 10.00
CA PHE A 141 -0.69 11.96 10.55
C PHE A 141 -2.10 11.93 11.15
N ASN A 142 -2.91 10.98 10.71
CA ASN A 142 -4.23 10.74 11.23
C ASN A 142 -4.24 9.52 12.17
N SER A 143 -3.90 8.34 11.65
CA SER A 143 -3.98 7.08 12.41
C SER A 143 -3.17 5.96 11.74
N PHE A 144 -3.04 4.84 12.47
CA PHE A 144 -2.74 3.55 11.87
C PHE A 144 -4.04 2.78 11.63
N TYR A 145 -4.14 2.18 10.47
CA TYR A 145 -5.32 1.49 9.98
C TYR A 145 -5.06 0.00 9.86
N GLY A 146 -5.98 -0.83 10.37
CA GLY A 146 -5.80 -2.28 10.37
C GLY A 146 -4.78 -2.81 11.38
N ALA A 147 -4.11 -1.95 12.15
CA ALA A 147 -3.21 -2.38 13.21
C ALA A 147 -4.00 -2.87 14.42
N LYS A 148 -3.73 -4.08 14.88
CA LYS A 148 -4.30 -4.58 16.13
C LYS A 148 -3.61 -3.92 17.32
N LYS A 149 -4.34 -3.12 18.09
CA LYS A 149 -3.81 -2.54 19.35
C LYS A 149 -3.70 -3.63 20.40
N VAL A 150 -2.58 -3.66 21.12
CA VAL A 150 -2.44 -4.52 22.30
C VAL A 150 -3.40 -4.02 23.38
N ILE A 151 -4.25 -4.91 23.90
CA ILE A 151 -5.11 -4.57 25.04
C ILE A 151 -4.19 -4.30 26.24
N PRO A 152 -4.16 -3.07 26.82
CA PRO A 152 -3.29 -2.75 27.92
C PRO A 152 -3.64 -3.62 29.14
N SER A 153 -2.63 -4.04 29.87
CA SER A 153 -2.85 -4.67 31.18
C SER A 153 -3.45 -3.67 32.18
N ILE A 154 -4.03 -4.17 33.27
CA ILE A 154 -4.60 -3.31 34.33
C ILE A 154 -3.53 -2.36 34.90
N SER A 155 -2.29 -2.82 35.00
CA SER A 155 -1.15 -2.00 35.44
C SER A 155 -0.84 -0.89 34.43
N ASP A 156 -0.89 -1.20 33.10
CA ASP A 156 -0.67 -0.19 32.06
C ASP A 156 -1.76 0.88 32.08
N LEU A 157 -3.02 0.47 32.30
CA LEU A 157 -4.15 1.41 32.44
C LEU A 157 -3.96 2.34 33.65
N PHE A 158 -3.47 1.80 34.78
CA PHE A 158 -3.19 2.58 35.98
C PHE A 158 -2.10 3.65 35.71
N TRP A 159 -0.97 3.26 35.09
CA TRP A 159 0.11 4.18 34.77
C TRP A 159 -0.30 5.22 33.72
N ARG A 160 -1.18 4.89 32.77
CA ARG A 160 -1.70 5.86 31.78
C ARG A 160 -2.43 7.05 32.37
N ILE A 161 -2.96 6.95 33.60
CA ILE A 161 -3.64 8.08 34.27
C ILE A 161 -2.64 9.21 34.53
N PHE A 162 -1.39 8.88 34.87
CA PHE A 162 -0.33 9.84 35.19
C PHE A 162 0.51 10.31 33.99
N MET A 163 0.28 9.75 32.80
CA MET A 163 1.03 10.12 31.60
C MET A 163 0.49 11.39 30.96
N THR A 164 1.40 12.20 30.41
CA THR A 164 1.07 13.30 29.51
C THR A 164 0.46 12.79 28.20
N LYS A 165 -0.18 13.67 27.39
CA LYS A 165 -0.73 13.29 26.08
C LYS A 165 0.35 12.71 25.16
N GLN A 166 1.55 13.27 25.18
CA GLN A 166 2.69 12.82 24.37
C GLN A 166 3.20 11.45 24.83
N GLN A 167 3.33 11.24 26.12
CA GLN A 167 3.71 9.95 26.70
C GLN A 167 2.65 8.86 26.42
N LYS A 168 1.36 9.23 26.44
CA LYS A 168 0.28 8.30 26.08
C LYS A 168 0.39 7.84 24.62
N ALA A 169 0.63 8.75 23.70
CA ALA A 169 0.84 8.43 22.29
C ALA A 169 2.05 7.50 22.10
N SER A 170 3.18 7.79 22.74
CA SER A 170 4.39 6.96 22.66
C SER A 170 4.25 5.59 23.36
N SER A 171 3.27 5.42 24.25
CA SER A 171 3.03 4.16 24.98
C SER A 171 2.02 3.23 24.30
N GLU A 172 1.44 3.63 23.17
CA GLU A 172 0.57 2.74 22.41
C GLU A 172 1.40 1.59 21.82
N LYS A 173 1.02 0.36 22.20
CA LYS A 173 1.63 -0.87 21.68
C LYS A 173 0.71 -1.46 20.64
N PHE A 174 1.26 -1.79 19.49
CA PHE A 174 0.57 -2.47 18.41
C PHE A 174 1.12 -3.90 18.26
N VAL A 175 0.26 -4.83 17.87
CA VAL A 175 0.73 -6.12 17.35
C VAL A 175 1.36 -5.84 15.97
N PRO A 176 2.59 -6.29 15.73
CA PRO A 176 3.19 -6.12 14.41
C PRO A 176 2.24 -6.63 13.32
N THR A 177 1.87 -5.76 12.42
CA THR A 177 0.98 -6.06 11.30
C THR A 177 1.66 -5.59 10.03
N THR A 178 2.04 -6.54 9.19
CA THR A 178 2.75 -6.30 7.94
C THR A 178 1.76 -6.42 6.80
N TYR A 179 1.68 -5.38 5.98
CA TYR A 179 0.98 -5.42 4.71
C TYR A 179 1.97 -5.11 3.59
N ASN A 180 1.78 -5.75 2.42
CA ASN A 180 2.65 -5.57 1.26
C ASN A 180 1.99 -4.76 0.15
N ASN A 181 0.67 -4.80 0.03
CA ASN A 181 -0.06 -3.98 -0.95
C ASN A 181 -1.44 -3.54 -0.42
N LEU A 182 -2.02 -2.52 -1.05
CA LEU A 182 -3.36 -2.04 -0.74
C LEU A 182 -4.06 -1.43 -1.96
N CYS A 183 -5.38 -1.52 -1.95
CA CYS A 183 -6.27 -0.72 -2.80
C CYS A 183 -7.48 -0.24 -2.00
N ILE A 184 -8.25 0.69 -2.54
CA ILE A 184 -9.41 1.29 -1.88
C ILE A 184 -10.60 1.29 -2.83
N ASP A 185 -11.81 1.00 -2.33
CA ASP A 185 -13.04 1.10 -3.09
C ASP A 185 -13.71 2.48 -2.95
N ASP A 186 -14.72 2.75 -3.78
CA ASP A 186 -15.43 4.02 -3.85
C ASP A 186 -16.21 4.38 -2.57
N ILE A 187 -16.45 3.39 -1.70
CA ILE A 187 -17.13 3.58 -0.43
C ILE A 187 -16.18 3.62 0.77
N GLY A 188 -14.86 3.58 0.51
CA GLY A 188 -13.80 3.78 1.48
C GLY A 188 -13.36 2.53 2.27
N PHE A 189 -13.66 1.31 1.79
CA PHE A 189 -13.03 0.12 2.32
C PHE A 189 -11.63 -0.06 1.72
N VAL A 190 -10.67 -0.36 2.57
CA VAL A 190 -9.30 -0.62 2.17
C VAL A 190 -9.06 -2.12 2.14
N TYR A 191 -8.65 -2.62 0.99
CA TYR A 191 -8.22 -4.01 0.83
C TYR A 191 -6.70 -4.04 0.97
N VAL A 192 -6.21 -4.98 1.75
CA VAL A 192 -4.77 -5.13 2.01
C VAL A 192 -4.36 -6.58 1.84
N THR A 193 -3.15 -6.80 1.36
CA THR A 193 -2.54 -8.12 1.25
C THR A 193 -1.39 -8.26 2.25
N ASN A 194 -1.09 -9.49 2.61
CA ASN A 194 0.00 -9.85 3.51
C ASN A 194 0.69 -11.12 2.99
N ASP A 195 1.92 -10.97 2.55
CA ASP A 195 2.79 -12.04 2.03
C ASP A 195 3.80 -12.57 3.05
N SER A 196 3.80 -12.03 4.27
CA SER A 196 4.79 -12.36 5.30
C SER A 196 4.50 -13.67 6.04
N PHE A 197 3.45 -14.38 5.67
CA PHE A 197 3.10 -15.66 6.26
C PHE A 197 3.97 -16.79 5.70
N GLU A 198 4.39 -17.68 6.58
CA GLU A 198 5.07 -18.92 6.19
C GLU A 198 4.07 -19.95 5.64
N ASP A 199 4.54 -20.87 4.82
CA ASP A 199 3.72 -21.92 4.18
C ASP A 199 2.81 -22.67 5.16
N TRP A 200 3.30 -23.01 6.35
CA TRP A 200 2.51 -23.72 7.35
C TRP A 200 1.34 -22.89 7.89
N GLN A 201 1.49 -21.56 7.99
CA GLN A 201 0.45 -20.64 8.40
C GLN A 201 -0.64 -20.52 7.34
N LEU A 202 -0.24 -20.43 6.07
CA LEU A 202 -1.18 -20.40 4.95
C LEU A 202 -1.90 -21.76 4.78
N ARG A 203 -1.20 -22.89 4.99
CA ARG A 203 -1.83 -24.22 4.99
C ARG A 203 -2.85 -24.37 6.13
N ASP A 204 -2.58 -23.79 7.29
CA ASP A 204 -3.55 -23.77 8.39
C ASP A 204 -4.78 -22.92 8.04
N TYR A 205 -4.57 -21.74 7.45
CA TYR A 205 -5.64 -20.89 6.94
C TYR A 205 -6.53 -21.62 5.92
N ILE A 206 -5.92 -22.36 4.97
CA ILE A 206 -6.65 -23.15 3.99
C ILE A 206 -7.47 -24.26 4.67
N LYS A 207 -6.89 -25.01 5.62
CA LYS A 207 -7.57 -26.06 6.37
C LYS A 207 -8.79 -25.56 7.15
N MET A 208 -8.68 -24.36 7.72
CA MET A 208 -9.76 -23.69 8.43
C MET A 208 -10.77 -23.00 7.50
N ARG A 209 -10.62 -23.14 6.19
CA ARG A 209 -11.43 -22.45 5.17
C ARG A 209 -11.48 -20.94 5.35
N GLY A 210 -10.39 -20.35 5.83
CA GLY A 210 -10.27 -18.92 6.11
C GLY A 210 -11.07 -18.41 7.29
N THR A 211 -11.80 -19.27 8.00
CA THR A 211 -12.63 -18.85 9.13
C THR A 211 -11.82 -18.90 10.43
N GLY A 212 -11.84 -17.81 11.20
CA GLY A 212 -11.19 -17.73 12.50
C GLY A 212 -9.65 -17.78 12.48
N SER A 213 -9.03 -17.73 11.31
CA SER A 213 -7.58 -17.73 11.18
C SER A 213 -6.99 -16.36 11.50
N GLU A 214 -5.87 -16.35 12.22
CA GLU A 214 -5.04 -15.17 12.44
C GLU A 214 -4.18 -14.84 11.20
N TYR A 215 -4.08 -15.76 10.25
CA TYR A 215 -3.18 -15.74 9.09
C TYR A 215 -3.89 -15.40 7.78
N ALA A 216 -4.71 -14.36 7.79
CA ALA A 216 -5.46 -13.96 6.61
C ALA A 216 -4.57 -13.24 5.60
N PRO A 217 -4.32 -13.82 4.39
CA PRO A 217 -3.46 -13.20 3.38
C PRO A 217 -4.10 -11.97 2.73
N VAL A 218 -5.42 -11.84 2.82
CA VAL A 218 -6.18 -10.68 2.34
C VAL A 218 -7.13 -10.22 3.42
N SER A 219 -7.23 -8.91 3.64
CA SER A 219 -8.20 -8.32 4.54
C SER A 219 -8.93 -7.16 3.87
N ARG A 220 -10.21 -6.99 4.21
CA ARG A 220 -11.03 -5.83 3.85
C ARG A 220 -11.31 -5.00 5.09
N LEU A 221 -10.68 -3.85 5.18
CA LEU A 221 -10.77 -2.99 6.34
C LEU A 221 -11.88 -1.95 6.15
N ASN A 222 -12.78 -1.86 7.13
CA ASN A 222 -13.83 -0.84 7.14
C ASN A 222 -13.25 0.53 7.59
N THR A 223 -14.07 1.57 7.61
CA THR A 223 -13.67 2.95 7.93
C THR A 223 -13.07 3.17 9.33
N VAL A 224 -13.11 2.19 10.20
CA VAL A 224 -12.44 2.21 11.52
C VAL A 224 -11.26 1.23 11.61
N GLY A 225 -10.89 0.60 10.48
CA GLY A 225 -9.73 -0.30 10.39
C GLY A 225 -9.98 -1.73 10.85
N ASN A 226 -11.23 -2.15 11.04
CA ASN A 226 -11.55 -3.54 11.36
C ASN A 226 -11.68 -4.35 10.08
N ASP A 227 -11.13 -5.57 10.10
CA ASP A 227 -11.31 -6.53 9.02
C ASP A 227 -12.75 -7.04 9.00
N VAL A 228 -13.42 -6.84 7.88
CA VAL A 228 -14.82 -7.24 7.65
C VAL A 228 -14.96 -8.17 6.45
N LEU A 229 -13.87 -8.72 5.94
CA LEU A 229 -13.91 -9.67 4.83
C LEU A 229 -14.63 -10.96 5.26
N ILE A 230 -15.70 -11.28 4.55
CA ILE A 230 -16.39 -12.55 4.72
C ILE A 230 -15.57 -13.64 4.01
N ARG A 231 -15.09 -14.63 4.75
CA ARG A 231 -14.20 -15.68 4.26
C ARG A 231 -14.90 -17.03 4.13
N ASP A 232 -16.22 -17.06 4.19
CA ASP A 232 -16.98 -18.30 4.04
C ASP A 232 -16.80 -18.85 2.62
N GLY A 233 -16.13 -19.99 2.54
CA GLY A 233 -15.79 -20.63 1.28
C GLY A 233 -14.63 -20.01 0.49
N PHE A 234 -14.00 -18.94 1.00
CA PHE A 234 -12.82 -18.38 0.36
C PHE A 234 -11.57 -19.21 0.65
N PHE A 235 -10.91 -19.62 -0.42
CA PHE A 235 -9.61 -20.27 -0.38
C PHE A 235 -8.65 -19.45 -1.25
N PRO A 236 -7.44 -19.13 -0.77
CA PRO A 236 -6.40 -18.68 -1.67
C PRO A 236 -6.13 -19.80 -2.69
N PRO A 237 -5.71 -19.49 -3.90
CA PRO A 237 -5.30 -20.46 -4.89
C PRO A 237 -4.29 -21.45 -4.31
N ALA A 238 -4.22 -22.65 -4.89
CA ALA A 238 -3.43 -23.74 -4.34
C ALA A 238 -1.90 -23.57 -4.46
N GLY A 239 -1.42 -22.42 -4.90
CA GLY A 239 0.00 -22.13 -5.09
C GLY A 239 0.51 -22.44 -6.51
N GLU A 240 1.79 -22.30 -6.72
CA GLU A 240 2.42 -22.51 -8.04
C GLU A 240 2.31 -23.97 -8.48
N VAL A 241 2.03 -24.18 -9.77
CA VAL A 241 1.95 -25.51 -10.37
C VAL A 241 3.35 -26.11 -10.46
N ASN A 242 3.55 -27.26 -9.87
CA ASN A 242 4.78 -28.02 -10.02
C ASN A 242 4.72 -28.89 -11.27
N PHE A 243 5.32 -28.40 -12.36
CA PHE A 243 5.37 -29.11 -13.64
C PHE A 243 6.16 -30.43 -13.60
N GLU A 244 7.07 -30.60 -12.64
CA GLU A 244 7.85 -31.85 -12.48
C GLU A 244 7.01 -32.97 -11.84
N LEU A 245 6.02 -32.61 -11.01
CA LEU A 245 5.14 -33.56 -10.33
C LEU A 245 3.80 -33.79 -11.06
N GLY A 246 3.55 -33.04 -12.12
CA GLY A 246 2.32 -33.07 -12.89
C GLY A 246 1.42 -31.85 -12.67
N SER A 247 0.50 -31.61 -13.60
CA SER A 247 -0.32 -30.38 -13.65
C SER A 247 -1.25 -30.16 -12.44
N ASP A 248 -1.47 -31.19 -11.63
CA ASP A 248 -2.37 -31.13 -10.46
C ASP A 248 -1.61 -30.99 -9.13
N SER A 249 -0.28 -30.87 -9.18
CA SER A 249 0.57 -30.71 -8.00
C SER A 249 1.06 -29.27 -7.86
N THR A 250 1.14 -28.78 -6.63
CA THR A 250 1.57 -27.42 -6.30
C THR A 250 2.72 -27.44 -5.30
N ASP A 251 3.67 -26.53 -5.43
CA ASP A 251 4.86 -26.44 -4.59
C ASP A 251 4.64 -25.75 -3.24
N GLY A 252 3.47 -25.23 -3.01
CA GLY A 252 3.14 -24.54 -1.76
C GLY A 252 1.83 -23.77 -1.86
N PRO A 253 1.41 -23.12 -0.79
CA PRO A 253 0.27 -22.22 -0.82
C PRO A 253 0.67 -20.92 -1.53
N SER A 254 -0.32 -20.28 -2.17
CA SER A 254 -0.12 -18.95 -2.79
C SER A 254 0.27 -17.89 -1.79
N HIS A 255 1.23 -17.07 -2.15
CA HIS A 255 1.62 -15.86 -1.44
C HIS A 255 1.05 -14.64 -2.15
N ILE A 256 -0.06 -14.11 -1.65
CA ILE A 256 -0.76 -13.01 -2.31
C ILE A 256 0.05 -11.72 -2.19
N VAL A 257 0.49 -11.20 -3.33
CA VAL A 257 1.36 -10.02 -3.40
C VAL A 257 0.63 -8.75 -3.78
N ASP A 258 -0.53 -8.86 -4.42
CA ASP A 258 -1.30 -7.68 -4.85
C ASP A 258 -2.81 -7.92 -4.83
N VAL A 259 -3.57 -6.84 -4.80
CA VAL A 259 -5.03 -6.82 -4.90
C VAL A 259 -5.50 -5.65 -5.75
N ALA A 260 -6.33 -5.93 -6.73
CA ALA A 260 -6.96 -4.93 -7.58
C ALA A 260 -8.48 -5.06 -7.57
N LEU A 261 -9.18 -3.94 -7.54
CA LEU A 261 -10.65 -3.89 -7.58
C LEU A 261 -11.13 -3.76 -9.03
N LEU A 262 -12.24 -4.43 -9.31
CA LEU A 262 -12.93 -4.38 -10.59
C LEU A 262 -14.23 -3.56 -10.45
N GLU A 263 -14.67 -2.93 -11.55
CA GLU A 263 -15.90 -2.10 -11.59
C GLU A 263 -17.16 -2.84 -11.14
N ASN A 264 -17.20 -4.16 -11.27
CA ASN A 264 -18.34 -4.99 -10.85
C ASN A 264 -18.36 -5.30 -9.34
N GLY A 265 -17.45 -4.74 -8.56
CA GLY A 265 -17.31 -4.96 -7.12
C GLY A 265 -16.56 -6.25 -6.75
N SER A 266 -16.07 -7.00 -7.75
CA SER A 266 -15.13 -8.11 -7.52
C SER A 266 -13.73 -7.58 -7.31
N TYR A 267 -12.83 -8.42 -6.79
CA TYR A 267 -11.41 -8.11 -6.70
C TYR A 267 -10.58 -9.25 -7.30
N CYS A 268 -9.46 -8.90 -7.88
CA CYS A 268 -8.44 -9.82 -8.36
C CYS A 268 -7.30 -9.87 -7.37
N LEU A 269 -6.72 -11.04 -7.18
CA LEU A 269 -5.52 -11.25 -6.37
C LEU A 269 -4.40 -11.70 -7.28
N LEU A 270 -3.22 -11.19 -7.07
CA LEU A 270 -1.99 -11.63 -7.72
C LEU A 270 -1.21 -12.50 -6.73
N ASP A 271 -0.83 -13.67 -7.21
CA ASP A 271 0.03 -14.63 -6.54
C ASP A 271 1.43 -14.56 -7.17
#